data_08b230b7359158071e3177bc6dfd6879
#
_entry.id   08b230b7359158071e3177bc6dfd6879
#
_cell.length_a   1.000
_cell.length_b   1.000
_cell.length_c   1.000
_cell.angle_alpha   90.00
_cell.angle_beta   90.00
_cell.angle_gamma   90.00
#
_symmetry.space_group_name_H-M   'P 1'
#
loop_
_entity.id
_entity.type
_entity.pdbx_description
1 polymer ?
#
loop_
_entity_poly.entity_id
_entity_poly.type
_entity_poly.pdbx_seq_one_letter_code
_entity_poly.pdbx_strand_id
1 'polypeptide(L)'
;MNYSIRQLFRQTPQNQTAVTVSGWVRTLRDSKAFAFIELNDGTFFKNVQIVCEEDLDNFREVVKITLGSAIRVTGVLALTPEMKQPFEIKAKKVEIVGLSDPAYPLQKKRHTVEYLRTQAHLRPRTNLFSAVFRIRSLAAQAIHAFFAERGFVYVHTPLITASDAEGAGEMFRVTTLDLNNLPRDEQGRVNDKEDFFGRPANLTVSGQLNVECFAQAFRNVYTFGPTFRAEKSYTPRHAAEFWMIEPEIAFADLDDDMALAEDMLKYVIADVLAKAPEEMEFLNSFVDKGLIERLQQVVNSRFARVSYTDAIDILLKADRAFDFPVHWGMDIQTEHERYLAEEHFGCPVCVYNYPKDIKAFYMRQNDDGKTVAAVDILVPGIGELIGGSQREERLDVLEARIKELGLDMDSYWWYLELRKYGTTPHAGFGLGFERLIMYLTGVSNIRDVLPFPRTTGSAEF
;
A
#
# COMPACT_ATOMS: atom_id res chain seq x y z
N MET A 1 -34.85 11.60 11.64
CA MET A 1 -34.02 11.58 10.41
C MET A 1 -32.98 10.51 10.54
N ASN A 2 -32.63 9.83 9.42
CA ASN A 2 -31.54 8.87 9.39
C ASN A 2 -30.21 9.62 9.28
N TYR A 3 -29.26 9.29 10.15
CA TYR A 3 -27.91 9.84 10.16
C TYR A 3 -26.88 8.73 10.09
N SER A 4 -25.77 8.96 9.37
CA SER A 4 -24.56 8.18 9.59
C SER A 4 -23.80 8.70 10.81
N ILE A 5 -23.00 7.84 11.44
CA ILE A 5 -22.14 8.25 12.57
C ILE A 5 -21.16 9.35 12.12
N ARG A 6 -20.64 9.28 10.90
CA ARG A 6 -19.80 10.35 10.33
C ARG A 6 -20.52 11.71 10.30
N GLN A 7 -21.78 11.73 9.88
CA GLN A 7 -22.57 12.97 9.86
C GLN A 7 -22.75 13.54 11.27
N LEU A 8 -23.05 12.69 12.27
CA LEU A 8 -23.19 13.13 13.65
C LEU A 8 -21.91 13.77 14.21
N PHE A 9 -20.72 13.20 13.89
CA PHE A 9 -19.43 13.76 14.35
C PHE A 9 -18.99 14.99 13.56
N ARG A 10 -19.28 15.07 12.26
CA ARG A 10 -18.83 16.18 11.40
C ARG A 10 -19.78 17.39 11.41
N GLN A 11 -21.06 17.14 11.65
CA GLN A 11 -22.13 18.13 11.65
C GLN A 11 -23.11 17.83 12.80
N THR A 12 -22.60 17.88 14.05
CA THR A 12 -23.37 17.50 15.24
C THR A 12 -24.69 18.29 15.28
N PRO A 13 -25.84 17.59 15.26
CA PRO A 13 -27.14 18.23 15.36
C PRO A 13 -27.31 18.97 16.68
N GLN A 14 -28.32 19.83 16.73
CA GLN A 14 -28.68 20.52 17.98
C GLN A 14 -29.08 19.51 19.06
N ASN A 15 -28.90 19.90 20.32
CA ASN A 15 -29.33 19.12 21.47
C ASN A 15 -30.82 18.78 21.35
N GLN A 16 -31.23 17.59 21.78
CA GLN A 16 -32.60 17.06 21.70
C GLN A 16 -33.12 16.79 20.28
N THR A 17 -32.24 16.75 19.26
CA THR A 17 -32.65 16.36 17.91
C THR A 17 -32.98 14.87 17.85
N ALA A 18 -34.14 14.54 17.25
CA ALA A 18 -34.52 13.15 16.98
C ALA A 18 -33.66 12.55 15.86
N VAL A 19 -32.96 11.47 16.17
CA VAL A 19 -32.03 10.79 15.26
C VAL A 19 -32.35 9.31 15.15
N THR A 20 -32.03 8.74 13.99
CA THR A 20 -32.01 7.29 13.77
C THR A 20 -30.65 6.90 13.21
N VAL A 21 -30.01 5.92 13.84
CA VAL A 21 -28.73 5.35 13.43
C VAL A 21 -28.86 3.83 13.32
N SER A 22 -28.09 3.24 12.39
CA SER A 22 -27.98 1.78 12.26
C SER A 22 -26.52 1.40 12.28
N GLY A 23 -26.18 0.26 12.85
CA GLY A 23 -24.78 -0.18 12.91
C GLY A 23 -24.61 -1.50 13.66
N TRP A 24 -23.35 -1.81 13.94
CA TRP A 24 -22.96 -3.02 14.66
C TRP A 24 -22.53 -2.70 16.07
N VAL A 25 -22.99 -3.51 17.03
CA VAL A 25 -22.63 -3.42 18.44
C VAL A 25 -21.16 -3.77 18.64
N ARG A 26 -20.40 -2.81 19.14
CA ARG A 26 -18.95 -2.97 19.47
C ARG A 26 -18.76 -3.37 20.92
N THR A 27 -19.49 -2.75 21.81
CA THR A 27 -19.56 -3.13 23.24
C THR A 27 -20.98 -2.95 23.76
N LEU A 28 -21.33 -3.74 24.77
CA LEU A 28 -22.55 -3.56 25.58
C LEU A 28 -22.14 -3.69 27.03
N ARG A 29 -22.63 -2.78 27.86
CA ARG A 29 -22.52 -2.80 29.33
C ARG A 29 -23.87 -2.60 29.96
N ASP A 30 -24.31 -3.61 30.67
CA ASP A 30 -25.52 -3.56 31.51
C ASP A 30 -25.16 -2.96 32.88
N SER A 31 -25.94 -1.97 33.35
CA SER A 31 -25.82 -1.30 34.65
C SER A 31 -27.18 -1.31 35.39
N LYS A 32 -27.96 -2.36 35.25
CA LYS A 32 -29.26 -2.59 35.84
C LYS A 32 -30.37 -1.64 35.30
N ALA A 33 -30.35 -0.36 35.67
CA ALA A 33 -31.34 0.64 35.20
C ALA A 33 -30.98 1.20 33.81
N PHE A 34 -29.73 0.98 33.33
CA PHE A 34 -29.23 1.49 32.05
C PHE A 34 -28.40 0.43 31.32
N ALA A 35 -28.54 0.39 30.02
CA ALA A 35 -27.57 -0.30 29.17
C ALA A 35 -26.84 0.72 28.27
N PHE A 36 -25.54 0.56 28.18
CA PHE A 36 -24.68 1.40 27.34
C PHE A 36 -24.14 0.56 26.15
N ILE A 37 -24.45 0.98 24.94
CA ILE A 37 -24.00 0.32 23.72
C ILE A 37 -23.06 1.27 22.98
N GLU A 38 -21.86 0.80 22.63
CA GLU A 38 -21.05 1.45 21.60
C GLU A 38 -21.46 0.89 20.25
N LEU A 39 -21.93 1.76 19.37
CA LEU A 39 -22.39 1.43 18.02
C LEU A 39 -21.45 2.02 16.97
N ASN A 40 -21.12 1.25 15.96
CA ASN A 40 -20.35 1.70 14.80
C ASN A 40 -21.07 1.29 13.52
N ASP A 41 -21.24 2.24 12.59
CA ASP A 41 -21.90 2.02 11.30
C ASP A 41 -20.92 1.85 10.14
N GLY A 42 -19.61 1.84 10.42
CA GLY A 42 -18.57 1.76 9.41
C GLY A 42 -18.26 3.07 8.69
N THR A 43 -19.03 4.14 8.85
CA THR A 43 -18.78 5.42 8.16
C THR A 43 -17.74 6.30 8.84
N PHE A 44 -17.46 6.06 10.11
CA PHE A 44 -16.50 6.82 10.90
C PHE A 44 -15.68 5.92 11.83
N PHE A 45 -14.47 6.36 12.21
CA PHE A 45 -13.60 5.56 13.05
C PHE A 45 -14.12 5.44 14.49
N LYS A 46 -14.60 6.55 15.08
CA LYS A 46 -15.16 6.57 16.44
C LYS A 46 -16.55 5.92 16.49
N ASN A 47 -16.87 5.32 17.64
CA ASN A 47 -18.19 4.77 17.94
C ASN A 47 -19.09 5.87 18.49
N VAL A 48 -20.40 5.70 18.38
CA VAL A 48 -21.39 6.50 19.11
C VAL A 48 -21.89 5.72 20.32
N GLN A 49 -22.05 6.40 21.47
CA GLN A 49 -22.66 5.82 22.66
C GLN A 49 -24.19 5.91 22.57
N ILE A 50 -24.86 4.78 22.75
CA ILE A 50 -26.29 4.67 22.89
C ILE A 50 -26.58 4.39 24.36
N VAL A 51 -27.49 5.15 24.95
CA VAL A 51 -27.99 4.95 26.31
C VAL A 51 -29.41 4.41 26.21
N CYS A 52 -29.62 3.21 26.74
CA CYS A 52 -30.96 2.56 26.85
C CYS A 52 -31.35 2.56 28.30
N GLU A 53 -32.52 3.11 28.61
CA GLU A 53 -33.13 3.17 29.95
C GLU A 53 -34.09 1.98 30.13
N GLU A 54 -34.40 1.59 31.39
CA GLU A 54 -35.24 0.43 31.68
C GLU A 54 -36.71 0.59 31.23
N ASP A 55 -37.14 1.83 30.92
CA ASP A 55 -38.47 2.15 30.38
C ASP A 55 -38.61 1.80 28.89
N LEU A 56 -37.53 1.33 28.23
CA LEU A 56 -37.59 0.90 26.87
C LEU A 56 -38.38 -0.41 26.75
N ASP A 57 -39.36 -0.48 25.86
CA ASP A 57 -40.31 -1.63 25.72
C ASP A 57 -39.60 -2.99 25.65
N ASN A 58 -38.46 -3.06 24.96
CA ASN A 58 -37.66 -4.28 24.77
C ASN A 58 -36.31 -4.28 25.53
N PHE A 59 -36.21 -3.52 26.64
CA PHE A 59 -34.98 -3.42 27.43
C PHE A 59 -34.35 -4.78 27.78
N ARG A 60 -35.20 -5.75 28.19
CA ARG A 60 -34.74 -7.11 28.56
C ARG A 60 -34.12 -7.89 27.38
N GLU A 61 -34.48 -7.56 26.16
CA GLU A 61 -33.87 -8.13 24.94
C GLU A 61 -32.58 -7.37 24.61
N VAL A 62 -32.59 -6.04 24.75
CA VAL A 62 -31.42 -5.17 24.45
C VAL A 62 -30.23 -5.55 25.31
N VAL A 63 -30.40 -5.80 26.61
CA VAL A 63 -29.30 -6.19 27.50
C VAL A 63 -28.68 -7.55 27.18
N LYS A 64 -29.34 -8.36 26.36
CA LYS A 64 -28.84 -9.68 25.89
C LYS A 64 -28.19 -9.66 24.49
N ILE A 65 -28.14 -8.48 23.85
CA ILE A 65 -27.54 -8.34 22.53
C ILE A 65 -26.05 -8.70 22.60
N THR A 66 -25.66 -9.59 21.74
CA THR A 66 -24.25 -10.02 21.59
C THR A 66 -23.42 -9.07 20.74
N LEU A 67 -22.11 -9.07 20.97
CA LEU A 67 -21.16 -8.27 20.17
C LEU A 67 -21.23 -8.66 18.69
N GLY A 68 -21.13 -7.66 17.81
CA GLY A 68 -21.25 -7.86 16.37
C GLY A 68 -22.68 -7.89 15.85
N SER A 69 -23.71 -7.89 16.71
CA SER A 69 -25.11 -7.79 16.30
C SER A 69 -25.37 -6.47 15.57
N ALA A 70 -26.24 -6.52 14.56
CA ALA A 70 -26.72 -5.35 13.84
C ALA A 70 -28.00 -4.82 14.47
N ILE A 71 -28.05 -3.52 14.79
CA ILE A 71 -29.21 -2.87 15.37
C ILE A 71 -29.51 -1.54 14.67
N ARG A 72 -30.78 -1.13 14.78
CA ARG A 72 -31.22 0.22 14.44
C ARG A 72 -31.77 0.89 15.69
N VAL A 73 -31.30 2.09 15.97
CA VAL A 73 -31.69 2.87 17.16
C VAL A 73 -32.35 4.16 16.72
N THR A 74 -33.54 4.40 17.19
CA THR A 74 -34.20 5.71 17.10
C THR A 74 -34.21 6.32 18.50
N GLY A 75 -33.76 7.55 18.61
CA GLY A 75 -33.66 8.21 19.91
C GLY A 75 -33.45 9.71 19.77
N VAL A 76 -32.98 10.31 20.85
CA VAL A 76 -32.73 11.74 20.96
C VAL A 76 -31.24 11.96 21.22
N LEU A 77 -30.59 12.80 20.42
CA LEU A 77 -29.22 13.20 20.64
C LEU A 77 -29.14 14.11 21.88
N ALA A 78 -28.27 13.75 22.81
CA ALA A 78 -27.95 14.55 24.00
C ALA A 78 -26.49 14.99 23.94
N LEU A 79 -26.24 16.30 23.97
CA LEU A 79 -24.87 16.85 24.03
C LEU A 79 -24.27 16.60 25.41
N THR A 80 -23.03 16.16 25.44
CA THR A 80 -22.27 15.81 26.67
C THR A 80 -20.87 16.46 26.65
N PRO A 81 -20.77 17.81 26.61
CA PRO A 81 -19.50 18.50 26.41
C PRO A 81 -18.46 18.24 27.51
N GLU A 82 -18.89 17.90 28.71
CA GLU A 82 -18.02 17.58 29.86
C GLU A 82 -17.57 16.10 29.90
N MET A 83 -18.07 15.29 28.95
CA MET A 83 -17.75 13.86 28.90
C MET A 83 -16.68 13.57 27.85
N LYS A 84 -16.14 12.34 27.87
CA LYS A 84 -15.15 11.89 26.88
C LYS A 84 -15.68 11.95 25.43
N GLN A 85 -16.96 11.64 25.24
CA GLN A 85 -17.67 11.79 23.94
C GLN A 85 -18.47 13.11 23.92
N PRO A 86 -18.56 13.80 22.77
CA PRO A 86 -19.22 15.11 22.67
C PRO A 86 -20.75 15.01 22.76
N PHE A 87 -21.31 13.84 22.51
CA PHE A 87 -22.73 13.55 22.57
C PHE A 87 -23.00 12.06 22.78
N GLU A 88 -24.24 11.72 23.14
CA GLU A 88 -24.75 10.37 23.19
C GLU A 88 -26.17 10.34 22.59
N ILE A 89 -26.68 9.17 22.27
CA ILE A 89 -28.07 8.98 21.82
C ILE A 89 -28.85 8.28 22.91
N LYS A 90 -29.85 8.96 23.46
CA LYS A 90 -30.84 8.35 24.38
C LYS A 90 -31.87 7.60 23.56
N ALA A 91 -31.83 6.26 23.61
CA ALA A 91 -32.70 5.41 22.82
C ALA A 91 -34.16 5.55 23.24
N LYS A 92 -35.04 5.63 22.27
CA LYS A 92 -36.52 5.53 22.44
C LYS A 92 -37.05 4.26 21.79
N LYS A 93 -36.31 3.70 20.85
CA LYS A 93 -36.61 2.42 20.20
C LYS A 93 -35.31 1.77 19.76
N VAL A 94 -35.14 0.49 20.06
CA VAL A 94 -34.05 -0.35 19.54
C VAL A 94 -34.64 -1.52 18.76
N GLU A 95 -34.32 -1.61 17.50
CA GLU A 95 -34.70 -2.71 16.61
C GLU A 95 -33.50 -3.60 16.39
N ILE A 96 -33.62 -4.88 16.70
CA ILE A 96 -32.59 -5.88 16.44
C ILE A 96 -32.75 -6.34 14.99
N VAL A 97 -31.82 -5.95 14.12
CA VAL A 97 -31.81 -6.31 12.68
C VAL A 97 -31.24 -7.70 12.45
N GLY A 98 -30.19 -8.04 13.20
CA GLY A 98 -29.55 -9.36 13.12
C GLY A 98 -28.72 -9.64 14.36
N LEU A 99 -29.03 -10.70 15.08
CA LEU A 99 -28.23 -11.15 16.22
C LEU A 99 -26.96 -11.82 15.76
N SER A 100 -25.89 -11.54 16.46
CA SER A 100 -24.61 -12.25 16.29
C SER A 100 -24.63 -13.51 17.15
N ASP A 101 -24.08 -14.61 16.62
CA ASP A 101 -23.91 -15.85 17.37
C ASP A 101 -22.99 -15.62 18.58
N PRO A 102 -23.26 -16.20 19.75
CA PRO A 102 -22.36 -16.11 20.91
C PRO A 102 -20.94 -16.62 20.66
N ALA A 103 -20.74 -17.49 19.66
CA ALA A 103 -19.42 -17.96 19.21
C ALA A 103 -18.64 -16.93 18.39
N TYR A 104 -19.16 -15.71 18.18
CA TYR A 104 -18.48 -14.64 17.46
C TYR A 104 -17.03 -14.47 17.92
N PRO A 105 -16.03 -14.63 17.04
CA PRO A 105 -14.62 -14.80 17.46
C PRO A 105 -13.99 -13.52 17.98
N LEU A 106 -14.50 -12.34 17.59
CA LEU A 106 -13.93 -11.05 17.98
C LEU A 106 -14.57 -10.52 19.27
N GLN A 107 -14.38 -11.24 20.36
CA GLN A 107 -14.88 -10.87 21.68
C GLN A 107 -14.12 -9.65 22.26
N LYS A 108 -14.66 -9.05 23.35
CA LYS A 108 -14.09 -7.90 24.08
C LYS A 108 -12.80 -8.31 24.81
N LYS A 109 -11.74 -8.65 24.07
CA LYS A 109 -10.39 -8.94 24.55
C LYS A 109 -9.37 -8.49 23.50
N ARG A 110 -8.12 -8.34 23.91
CA ARG A 110 -7.03 -8.09 22.95
C ARG A 110 -6.80 -9.36 22.14
N HIS A 111 -6.82 -9.21 20.80
CA HIS A 111 -6.46 -10.25 19.86
C HIS A 111 -5.07 -9.95 19.29
N THR A 112 -4.27 -10.99 19.06
CA THR A 112 -2.99 -10.83 18.36
C THR A 112 -3.24 -10.67 16.86
N VAL A 113 -2.32 -10.03 16.15
CA VAL A 113 -2.43 -9.86 14.70
C VAL A 113 -2.36 -11.19 13.96
N GLU A 114 -1.61 -12.16 14.48
CA GLU A 114 -1.54 -13.53 13.95
C GLU A 114 -2.91 -14.22 14.00
N TYR A 115 -3.61 -14.13 15.13
CA TYR A 115 -4.96 -14.64 15.24
C TYR A 115 -5.90 -13.92 14.25
N LEU A 116 -5.79 -12.59 14.13
CA LEU A 116 -6.64 -11.82 13.24
C LEU A 116 -6.38 -12.13 11.75
N ARG A 117 -5.20 -12.62 11.40
CA ARG A 117 -4.94 -13.14 10.04
C ARG A 117 -5.77 -14.37 9.73
N THR A 118 -6.01 -15.26 10.70
CA THR A 118 -6.90 -16.42 10.53
C THR A 118 -8.38 -16.01 10.46
N GLN A 119 -8.70 -14.77 10.78
CA GLN A 119 -10.04 -14.19 10.74
C GLN A 119 -10.12 -13.03 9.72
N ALA A 120 -9.45 -13.17 8.55
CA ALA A 120 -9.29 -12.07 7.59
C ALA A 120 -10.63 -11.45 7.17
N HIS A 121 -11.69 -12.25 7.03
CA HIS A 121 -13.06 -11.82 6.69
C HIS A 121 -13.76 -11.01 7.81
N LEU A 122 -13.32 -11.12 9.06
CA LEU A 122 -13.91 -10.41 10.20
C LEU A 122 -12.99 -9.31 10.76
N ARG A 123 -11.67 -9.40 10.54
CA ARG A 123 -10.70 -8.45 11.11
C ARG A 123 -10.95 -6.97 10.79
N PRO A 124 -11.61 -6.57 9.67
CA PRO A 124 -11.98 -5.17 9.43
C PRO A 124 -12.88 -4.58 10.52
N ARG A 125 -13.55 -5.41 11.30
CA ARG A 125 -14.37 -4.99 12.46
C ARG A 125 -13.53 -4.60 13.68
N THR A 126 -12.21 -4.80 13.69
CA THR A 126 -11.32 -4.36 14.78
C THR A 126 -10.86 -2.93 14.55
N ASN A 127 -10.45 -2.21 15.61
CA ASN A 127 -9.98 -0.83 15.48
C ASN A 127 -8.71 -0.75 14.62
N LEU A 128 -7.75 -1.68 14.82
CA LEU A 128 -6.51 -1.70 14.05
C LEU A 128 -6.81 -1.78 12.54
N PHE A 129 -7.55 -2.79 12.11
CA PHE A 129 -7.80 -3.00 10.68
C PHE A 129 -8.81 -2.00 10.10
N SER A 130 -9.72 -1.47 10.92
CA SER A 130 -10.56 -0.33 10.52
C SER A 130 -9.70 0.90 10.21
N ALA A 131 -8.70 1.23 11.05
CA ALA A 131 -7.79 2.34 10.80
C ALA A 131 -6.95 2.08 9.54
N VAL A 132 -6.30 0.92 9.45
CA VAL A 132 -5.43 0.56 8.33
C VAL A 132 -6.17 0.64 6.98
N PHE A 133 -7.36 0.03 6.86
CA PHE A 133 -8.07 0.00 5.58
C PHE A 133 -8.72 1.34 5.22
N ARG A 134 -9.03 2.20 6.19
CA ARG A 134 -9.45 3.58 5.93
C ARG A 134 -8.29 4.42 5.40
N ILE A 135 -7.10 4.31 6.01
CA ILE A 135 -5.90 4.98 5.53
C ILE A 135 -5.51 4.45 4.14
N ARG A 136 -5.59 3.13 3.90
CA ARG A 136 -5.36 2.55 2.58
C ARG A 136 -6.27 3.17 1.51
N SER A 137 -7.56 3.31 1.81
CA SER A 137 -8.53 3.94 0.89
C SER A 137 -8.21 5.42 0.64
N LEU A 138 -7.88 6.19 1.68
CA LEU A 138 -7.53 7.60 1.54
C LEU A 138 -6.23 7.79 0.76
N ALA A 139 -5.20 7.00 1.05
CA ALA A 139 -3.93 7.05 0.34
C ALA A 139 -4.09 6.74 -1.15
N ALA A 140 -4.91 5.74 -1.53
CA ALA A 140 -5.20 5.45 -2.93
C ALA A 140 -5.88 6.64 -3.63
N GLN A 141 -6.85 7.28 -2.99
CA GLN A 141 -7.51 8.47 -3.52
C GLN A 141 -6.54 9.66 -3.64
N ALA A 142 -5.66 9.86 -2.64
CA ALA A 142 -4.65 10.92 -2.65
C ALA A 142 -3.65 10.74 -3.82
N ILE A 143 -3.22 9.51 -4.09
CA ILE A 143 -2.35 9.20 -5.23
C ILE A 143 -3.02 9.57 -6.55
N HIS A 144 -4.28 9.13 -6.77
CA HIS A 144 -5.02 9.50 -7.97
C HIS A 144 -5.22 11.02 -8.09
N ALA A 145 -5.53 11.71 -6.98
CA ALA A 145 -5.68 13.16 -6.97
C ALA A 145 -4.37 13.87 -7.33
N PHE A 146 -3.25 13.45 -6.72
CA PHE A 146 -1.93 14.00 -7.00
C PHE A 146 -1.58 13.99 -8.49
N PHE A 147 -1.76 12.84 -9.15
CA PHE A 147 -1.47 12.69 -10.56
C PHE A 147 -2.49 13.42 -11.44
N ALA A 148 -3.79 13.34 -11.13
CA ALA A 148 -4.83 14.02 -11.88
C ALA A 148 -4.68 15.55 -11.88
N GLU A 149 -4.35 16.16 -10.73
CA GLU A 149 -4.10 17.59 -10.57
C GLU A 149 -2.89 18.08 -11.39
N ARG A 150 -1.96 17.18 -11.71
CA ARG A 150 -0.74 17.46 -12.51
C ARG A 150 -0.89 17.06 -13.97
N GLY A 151 -2.10 16.66 -14.41
CA GLY A 151 -2.41 16.34 -15.79
C GLY A 151 -1.84 15.00 -16.27
N PHE A 152 -1.52 14.09 -15.37
CA PHE A 152 -1.13 12.72 -15.71
C PHE A 152 -2.31 11.91 -16.23
N VAL A 153 -2.07 11.07 -17.22
CA VAL A 153 -3.06 10.10 -17.72
C VAL A 153 -2.88 8.77 -17.00
N TYR A 154 -3.95 8.29 -16.36
CA TYR A 154 -3.99 6.96 -15.79
C TYR A 154 -4.11 5.89 -16.87
N VAL A 155 -3.21 4.91 -16.87
CA VAL A 155 -3.14 3.84 -17.87
C VAL A 155 -3.37 2.49 -17.19
N HIS A 156 -4.32 1.72 -17.71
CA HIS A 156 -4.51 0.32 -17.35
C HIS A 156 -3.49 -0.54 -18.12
N THR A 157 -2.50 -1.10 -17.44
CA THR A 157 -1.54 -2.03 -18.04
C THR A 157 -2.01 -3.49 -17.88
N PRO A 158 -1.66 -4.39 -18.81
CA PRO A 158 -2.09 -5.78 -18.75
C PRO A 158 -1.54 -6.52 -17.51
N LEU A 159 -2.40 -7.30 -16.87
CA LEU A 159 -1.97 -8.19 -15.77
C LEU A 159 -1.41 -9.51 -16.28
N ILE A 160 -1.83 -9.95 -17.47
CA ILE A 160 -1.30 -11.14 -18.14
C ILE A 160 -0.34 -10.67 -19.23
N THR A 161 0.88 -11.14 -19.19
CA THR A 161 1.95 -10.72 -20.09
C THR A 161 2.79 -11.90 -20.58
N ALA A 162 3.39 -11.74 -21.75
CA ALA A 162 4.42 -12.65 -22.25
C ALA A 162 5.85 -12.11 -22.04
N SER A 163 6.00 -10.89 -21.49
CA SER A 163 7.29 -10.24 -21.25
C SER A 163 7.60 -10.17 -19.76
N ASP A 164 8.87 -10.39 -19.41
CA ASP A 164 9.37 -10.18 -18.05
C ASP A 164 9.95 -8.75 -17.94
N ALA A 165 9.30 -7.90 -17.19
CA ALA A 165 9.72 -6.50 -17.04
C ALA A 165 11.05 -6.34 -16.26
N GLU A 166 11.38 -7.28 -15.39
CA GLU A 166 12.61 -7.24 -14.58
C GLU A 166 13.74 -8.09 -15.18
N GLY A 167 13.41 -8.99 -16.12
CA GLY A 167 14.36 -9.85 -16.82
C GLY A 167 14.89 -11.04 -16.00
N ALA A 168 14.44 -11.21 -14.76
CA ALA A 168 14.79 -12.29 -13.85
C ALA A 168 13.70 -12.59 -12.82
N GLY A 169 12.47 -12.09 -13.02
CA GLY A 169 11.37 -12.22 -12.08
C GLY A 169 10.82 -13.65 -12.00
N GLU A 170 10.61 -14.17 -10.79
CA GLU A 170 9.83 -15.39 -10.58
C GLU A 170 8.35 -15.06 -10.84
N MET A 171 7.84 -15.45 -12.01
CA MET A 171 6.49 -15.16 -12.46
C MET A 171 5.54 -16.33 -12.22
N PHE A 172 4.30 -16.03 -11.82
CA PHE A 172 3.22 -17.00 -11.84
C PHE A 172 2.80 -17.26 -13.28
N ARG A 173 2.81 -18.53 -13.69
CA ARG A 173 2.34 -18.93 -15.01
C ARG A 173 0.81 -18.90 -15.07
N VAL A 174 0.26 -18.37 -16.17
CA VAL A 174 -1.16 -18.41 -16.52
C VAL A 174 -1.32 -19.41 -17.65
N THR A 175 -2.12 -20.45 -17.42
CA THR A 175 -2.37 -21.52 -18.41
C THR A 175 -3.78 -22.08 -18.28
N THR A 176 -4.34 -22.53 -19.39
CA THR A 176 -5.60 -23.29 -19.46
C THR A 176 -5.37 -24.78 -19.80
N LEU A 177 -4.10 -25.20 -19.92
CA LEU A 177 -3.75 -26.58 -20.17
C LEU A 177 -4.08 -27.45 -18.96
N ASP A 178 -4.53 -28.68 -19.22
CA ASP A 178 -4.68 -29.67 -18.16
C ASP A 178 -3.30 -30.12 -17.65
N LEU A 179 -3.00 -29.77 -16.40
CA LEU A 179 -1.70 -30.08 -15.77
C LEU A 179 -1.47 -31.59 -15.61
N ASN A 180 -2.52 -32.42 -15.65
CA ASN A 180 -2.41 -33.87 -15.59
C ASN A 180 -2.15 -34.49 -16.98
N ASN A 181 -2.41 -33.73 -18.06
CA ASN A 181 -2.25 -34.23 -19.44
C ASN A 181 -1.72 -33.11 -20.34
N LEU A 182 -0.47 -32.66 -20.09
CA LEU A 182 0.16 -31.59 -20.83
C LEU A 182 0.47 -32.03 -22.27
N PRO A 183 0.04 -31.26 -23.29
CA PRO A 183 0.47 -31.45 -24.66
C PRO A 183 1.98 -31.24 -24.79
N ARG A 184 2.67 -32.08 -25.58
CA ARG A 184 4.11 -32.00 -25.77
C ARG A 184 4.48 -31.91 -27.24
N ASP A 185 5.53 -31.14 -27.52
CA ASP A 185 6.15 -31.05 -28.86
C ASP A 185 7.01 -32.31 -29.15
N GLU A 186 7.57 -32.34 -30.35
CA GLU A 186 8.45 -33.46 -30.80
C GLU A 186 9.72 -33.61 -29.94
N GLN A 187 10.12 -32.59 -29.18
CA GLN A 187 11.25 -32.57 -28.26
C GLN A 187 10.84 -32.95 -26.82
N GLY A 188 9.53 -33.26 -26.57
CA GLY A 188 9.01 -33.59 -25.25
C GLY A 188 8.75 -32.39 -24.33
N ARG A 189 8.91 -31.16 -24.82
CA ARG A 189 8.60 -29.92 -24.05
C ARG A 189 7.10 -29.65 -24.11
N VAL A 190 6.60 -28.86 -23.16
CA VAL A 190 5.20 -28.39 -23.19
C VAL A 190 4.93 -27.63 -24.50
N ASN A 191 3.89 -28.03 -25.23
CA ASN A 191 3.48 -27.35 -26.45
C ASN A 191 2.58 -26.17 -26.15
N ASP A 192 3.18 -25.01 -25.90
CA ASP A 192 2.47 -23.77 -25.55
C ASP A 192 1.57 -23.25 -26.69
N LYS A 193 1.71 -23.76 -27.92
CA LYS A 193 0.84 -23.38 -29.04
C LYS A 193 -0.61 -23.87 -28.84
N GLU A 194 -0.81 -24.89 -28.01
CA GLU A 194 -2.13 -25.42 -27.65
C GLU A 194 -2.74 -24.72 -26.43
N ASP A 195 -1.98 -23.83 -25.75
CA ASP A 195 -2.51 -23.02 -24.66
C ASP A 195 -3.32 -21.82 -25.18
N PHE A 196 -4.11 -21.19 -24.30
CA PHE A 196 -5.07 -20.14 -24.66
C PHE A 196 -4.44 -19.00 -25.50
N PHE A 197 -3.24 -18.54 -25.13
CA PHE A 197 -2.52 -17.44 -25.83
C PHE A 197 -1.60 -17.94 -26.94
N GLY A 198 -1.46 -19.23 -27.17
CA GLY A 198 -0.55 -19.81 -28.16
C GLY A 198 0.94 -19.58 -27.85
N ARG A 199 1.25 -19.13 -26.66
CA ARG A 199 2.61 -18.86 -26.13
C ARG A 199 2.58 -18.86 -24.59
N PRO A 200 3.75 -18.97 -23.92
CA PRO A 200 3.83 -18.77 -22.48
C PRO A 200 3.26 -17.41 -22.06
N ALA A 201 2.39 -17.44 -21.05
CA ALA A 201 1.82 -16.23 -20.45
C ALA A 201 1.95 -16.31 -18.92
N ASN A 202 2.17 -15.16 -18.29
CA ASN A 202 2.42 -15.05 -16.86
C ASN A 202 1.64 -13.87 -16.28
N LEU A 203 1.50 -13.85 -14.95
CA LEU A 203 1.08 -12.64 -14.24
C LEU A 203 2.24 -11.65 -14.19
N THR A 204 1.95 -10.38 -14.41
CA THR A 204 2.98 -9.32 -14.49
C THR A 204 3.68 -9.06 -13.16
N VAL A 205 4.96 -8.75 -13.22
CA VAL A 205 5.76 -8.27 -12.07
C VAL A 205 5.81 -6.73 -12.00
N SER A 206 5.44 -6.02 -13.11
CA SER A 206 5.41 -4.55 -13.22
C SER A 206 4.66 -4.14 -14.48
N GLY A 207 3.97 -3.00 -14.42
CA GLY A 207 3.36 -2.36 -15.59
C GLY A 207 4.28 -1.41 -16.35
N GLN A 208 5.52 -1.21 -15.88
CA GLN A 208 6.44 -0.19 -16.38
C GLN A 208 6.64 -0.22 -17.90
N LEU A 209 7.07 -1.36 -18.46
CA LEU A 209 7.39 -1.43 -19.89
C LEU A 209 6.19 -1.07 -20.77
N ASN A 210 4.97 -1.44 -20.36
CA ASN A 210 3.76 -1.12 -21.10
C ASN A 210 3.38 0.36 -20.95
N VAL A 211 3.55 0.95 -19.76
CA VAL A 211 3.20 2.34 -19.54
C VAL A 211 4.19 3.30 -20.21
N GLU A 212 5.46 2.91 -20.39
CA GLU A 212 6.43 3.67 -21.19
C GLU A 212 5.93 3.93 -22.62
N CYS A 213 5.19 3.00 -23.24
CA CYS A 213 4.57 3.21 -24.55
C CYS A 213 3.63 4.43 -24.54
N PHE A 214 2.91 4.60 -23.46
CA PHE A 214 1.97 5.71 -23.29
C PHE A 214 2.69 7.02 -22.95
N ALA A 215 3.80 6.96 -22.20
CA ALA A 215 4.62 8.13 -21.93
C ALA A 215 5.17 8.76 -23.22
N GLN A 216 5.53 7.96 -24.23
CA GLN A 216 5.98 8.41 -25.55
C GLN A 216 4.85 9.06 -26.39
N ALA A 217 3.61 9.03 -25.90
CA ALA A 217 2.45 9.64 -26.59
C ALA A 217 1.75 10.71 -25.74
N PHE A 218 1.64 10.51 -24.44
CA PHE A 218 0.89 11.37 -23.52
C PHE A 218 1.78 12.18 -22.58
N ARG A 219 3.09 12.00 -22.66
CA ARG A 219 4.12 12.67 -21.85
C ARG A 219 4.15 12.24 -20.38
N ASN A 220 3.07 12.50 -19.63
CA ASN A 220 2.98 12.19 -18.21
C ASN A 220 1.88 11.16 -17.98
N VAL A 221 2.26 9.98 -17.55
CA VAL A 221 1.35 8.85 -17.36
C VAL A 221 1.66 8.13 -16.05
N TYR A 222 0.71 7.35 -15.56
CA TYR A 222 0.97 6.42 -14.47
C TYR A 222 0.07 5.20 -14.56
N THR A 223 0.55 4.08 -14.04
CA THR A 223 -0.28 2.92 -13.73
C THR A 223 -0.38 2.76 -12.21
N PHE A 224 -1.51 2.25 -11.74
CA PHE A 224 -1.71 1.89 -10.35
C PHE A 224 -2.55 0.60 -10.34
N GLY A 225 -1.89 -0.51 -10.16
CA GLY A 225 -2.51 -1.82 -10.32
C GLY A 225 -1.78 -2.96 -9.63
N PRO A 226 -2.42 -4.13 -9.58
CA PRO A 226 -1.84 -5.32 -8.98
C PRO A 226 -0.64 -5.83 -9.78
N THR A 227 0.36 -6.31 -9.04
CA THR A 227 1.56 -6.99 -9.53
C THR A 227 1.77 -8.27 -8.73
N PHE A 228 2.52 -9.21 -9.31
CA PHE A 228 2.63 -10.56 -8.78
C PHE A 228 4.08 -11.03 -8.83
N ARG A 229 4.57 -11.60 -7.72
CA ARG A 229 5.91 -12.22 -7.66
C ARG A 229 5.81 -13.59 -6.99
N ALA A 230 6.32 -14.62 -7.66
CA ALA A 230 6.27 -16.00 -7.19
C ALA A 230 7.44 -16.36 -6.25
N GLU A 231 8.17 -15.38 -5.77
CA GLU A 231 9.30 -15.53 -4.87
C GLU A 231 8.88 -16.26 -3.56
N LYS A 232 9.59 -17.32 -3.22
CA LYS A 232 9.39 -18.06 -1.97
C LYS A 232 10.03 -17.32 -0.79
N SER A 233 9.47 -16.17 -0.43
CA SER A 233 9.94 -15.34 0.68
C SER A 233 8.98 -15.38 1.87
N TYR A 234 9.52 -15.53 3.08
CA TYR A 234 8.76 -15.55 4.34
C TYR A 234 8.93 -14.27 5.16
N THR A 235 9.56 -13.24 4.60
CA THR A 235 9.80 -11.99 5.31
C THR A 235 8.51 -11.20 5.57
N PRO A 236 8.49 -10.27 6.52
CA PRO A 236 7.35 -9.38 6.77
C PRO A 236 7.05 -8.39 5.64
N ARG A 237 7.94 -8.26 4.65
CA ARG A 237 7.86 -7.27 3.58
C ARG A 237 7.47 -7.84 2.21
N HIS A 238 7.29 -9.17 2.09
CA HIS A 238 6.97 -9.83 0.83
C HIS A 238 5.55 -10.40 0.84
N ALA A 239 4.85 -10.14 -0.25
CA ALA A 239 3.58 -10.75 -0.61
C ALA A 239 3.64 -11.17 -2.08
N ALA A 240 2.92 -12.23 -2.44
CA ALA A 240 2.87 -12.74 -3.81
C ALA A 240 1.99 -11.89 -4.73
N GLU A 241 1.05 -11.14 -4.15
CA GLU A 241 0.18 -10.17 -4.81
C GLU A 241 0.21 -8.87 -4.03
N PHE A 242 0.51 -7.77 -4.70
CA PHE A 242 0.57 -6.42 -4.14
C PHE A 242 0.30 -5.39 -5.24
N TRP A 243 0.18 -4.10 -4.88
CA TRP A 243 -0.10 -3.05 -5.85
C TRP A 243 1.11 -2.14 -6.04
N MET A 244 1.36 -1.77 -7.30
CA MET A 244 2.41 -0.80 -7.65
C MET A 244 1.82 0.47 -8.20
N ILE A 245 2.44 1.60 -7.85
CA ILE A 245 2.25 2.91 -8.46
C ILE A 245 3.50 3.18 -9.30
N GLU A 246 3.32 3.31 -10.61
CA GLU A 246 4.42 3.41 -11.56
C GLU A 246 4.17 4.56 -12.54
N PRO A 247 4.56 5.80 -12.20
CA PRO A 247 4.54 6.93 -13.13
C PRO A 247 5.71 6.85 -14.11
N GLU A 248 5.49 7.39 -15.33
CA GLU A 248 6.49 7.61 -16.36
C GLU A 248 6.33 9.01 -16.94
N ILE A 249 7.41 9.75 -17.04
CA ILE A 249 7.46 11.13 -17.50
C ILE A 249 8.45 11.26 -18.67
N ALA A 250 7.97 11.69 -19.83
CA ALA A 250 8.80 11.95 -21.00
C ALA A 250 9.39 13.36 -20.97
N PHE A 251 10.55 13.55 -21.63
CA PHE A 251 11.36 14.77 -21.61
C PHE A 251 11.84 15.11 -20.19
N ALA A 252 12.17 14.09 -19.41
CA ALA A 252 12.60 14.19 -18.03
C ALA A 252 13.84 13.35 -17.78
N ASP A 253 14.64 13.79 -16.83
CA ASP A 253 15.84 13.10 -16.36
C ASP A 253 15.66 12.53 -14.95
N LEU A 254 16.73 12.02 -14.36
CA LEU A 254 16.71 11.45 -13.01
C LEU A 254 16.37 12.49 -11.93
N ASP A 255 16.76 13.75 -12.13
CA ASP A 255 16.47 14.83 -11.16
C ASP A 255 14.99 15.17 -11.14
N ASP A 256 14.33 15.16 -12.30
CA ASP A 256 12.88 15.34 -12.44
C ASP A 256 12.11 14.18 -11.77
N ASP A 257 12.60 12.94 -11.93
CA ASP A 257 12.01 11.75 -11.31
C ASP A 257 12.08 11.81 -9.78
N MET A 258 13.25 12.15 -9.23
CA MET A 258 13.43 12.35 -7.79
C MET A 258 12.52 13.46 -7.25
N ALA A 259 12.35 14.57 -7.98
CA ALA A 259 11.48 15.66 -7.57
C ALA A 259 10.00 15.24 -7.56
N LEU A 260 9.54 14.53 -8.59
CA LEU A 260 8.17 14.01 -8.65
C LEU A 260 7.88 13.03 -7.51
N ALA A 261 8.81 12.13 -7.20
CA ALA A 261 8.67 11.16 -6.13
C ALA A 261 8.61 11.82 -4.74
N GLU A 262 9.48 12.83 -4.48
CA GLU A 262 9.45 13.63 -3.26
C GLU A 262 8.10 14.33 -3.10
N ASP A 263 7.62 15.01 -4.14
CA ASP A 263 6.36 15.77 -4.12
C ASP A 263 5.17 14.83 -3.89
N MET A 264 5.14 13.67 -4.55
CA MET A 264 4.07 12.68 -4.38
C MET A 264 4.02 12.15 -2.96
N LEU A 265 5.15 11.76 -2.40
CA LEU A 265 5.21 11.20 -1.05
C LEU A 265 4.75 12.22 -0.01
N LYS A 266 5.21 13.46 -0.10
CA LYS A 266 4.78 14.55 0.78
C LYS A 266 3.30 14.85 0.67
N TYR A 267 2.76 14.90 -0.55
CA TYR A 267 1.34 15.14 -0.80
C TYR A 267 0.47 14.06 -0.15
N VAL A 268 0.79 12.79 -0.38
CA VAL A 268 0.01 11.67 0.16
C VAL A 268 0.05 11.63 1.69
N ILE A 269 1.23 11.83 2.29
CA ILE A 269 1.37 11.88 3.75
C ILE A 269 0.55 13.03 4.34
N ALA A 270 0.67 14.24 3.78
CA ALA A 270 -0.06 15.41 4.25
C ALA A 270 -1.58 15.23 4.14
N ASP A 271 -2.06 14.66 3.04
CA ASP A 271 -3.48 14.40 2.79
C ASP A 271 -4.05 13.40 3.81
N VAL A 272 -3.33 12.32 4.09
CA VAL A 272 -3.73 11.31 5.09
C VAL A 272 -3.75 11.90 6.50
N LEU A 273 -2.72 12.63 6.89
CA LEU A 273 -2.67 13.31 8.20
C LEU A 273 -3.84 14.28 8.40
N ALA A 274 -4.22 15.01 7.34
CA ALA A 274 -5.32 15.96 7.38
C ALA A 274 -6.71 15.30 7.41
N LYS A 275 -6.90 14.20 6.68
CA LYS A 275 -8.23 13.58 6.48
C LYS A 275 -8.56 12.45 7.45
N ALA A 276 -7.57 11.86 8.12
CA ALA A 276 -7.71 10.72 9.03
C ALA A 276 -7.14 10.97 10.44
N PRO A 277 -7.41 12.13 11.09
CA PRO A 277 -6.79 12.45 12.38
C PRO A 277 -7.13 11.43 13.47
N GLU A 278 -8.34 10.88 13.48
CA GLU A 278 -8.78 9.91 14.49
C GLU A 278 -8.06 8.55 14.35
N GLU A 279 -7.90 8.08 13.10
CA GLU A 279 -7.16 6.87 12.78
C GLU A 279 -5.67 7.02 13.09
N MET A 280 -5.09 8.17 12.73
CA MET A 280 -3.68 8.46 12.97
C MET A 280 -3.36 8.60 14.46
N GLU A 281 -4.23 9.24 15.25
CA GLU A 281 -4.08 9.31 16.70
C GLU A 281 -4.11 7.91 17.34
N PHE A 282 -5.02 7.04 16.89
CA PHE A 282 -5.09 5.65 17.34
C PHE A 282 -3.80 4.89 17.00
N LEU A 283 -3.33 4.97 15.77
CA LEU A 283 -2.11 4.26 15.33
C LEU A 283 -0.87 4.77 16.08
N ASN A 284 -0.74 6.09 16.23
CA ASN A 284 0.36 6.70 16.99
C ASN A 284 0.38 6.28 18.47
N SER A 285 -0.80 6.06 19.06
CA SER A 285 -0.92 5.69 20.47
C SER A 285 -0.72 4.20 20.73
N PHE A 286 -1.17 3.33 19.81
CA PHE A 286 -1.30 1.89 20.07
C PHE A 286 -0.48 0.99 19.16
N VAL A 287 0.04 1.51 18.03
CA VAL A 287 0.80 0.72 17.04
C VAL A 287 2.24 1.16 16.99
N ASP A 288 2.50 2.44 16.72
CA ASP A 288 3.84 2.99 16.55
C ASP A 288 3.93 4.40 17.15
N LYS A 289 4.50 4.49 18.35
CA LYS A 289 4.71 5.76 19.05
C LYS A 289 5.70 6.63 18.28
N GLY A 290 5.31 7.90 18.02
CA GLY A 290 6.10 8.83 17.22
C GLY A 290 5.80 8.77 15.71
N LEU A 291 4.83 7.97 15.28
CA LEU A 291 4.40 7.85 13.89
C LEU A 291 4.06 9.20 13.27
N ILE A 292 3.21 10.00 13.92
CA ILE A 292 2.77 11.30 13.41
C ILE A 292 3.95 12.26 13.28
N GLU A 293 4.83 12.31 14.28
CA GLU A 293 6.01 13.18 14.26
C GLU A 293 6.95 12.81 13.11
N ARG A 294 7.24 11.51 12.91
CA ARG A 294 8.06 11.03 11.80
C ARG A 294 7.45 11.37 10.43
N LEU A 295 6.15 11.20 10.25
CA LEU A 295 5.47 11.54 9.00
C LEU A 295 5.47 13.06 8.75
N GLN A 296 5.26 13.89 9.79
CA GLN A 296 5.36 15.34 9.69
C GLN A 296 6.78 15.80 9.35
N GLN A 297 7.81 15.15 9.90
CA GLN A 297 9.19 15.42 9.55
C GLN A 297 9.45 15.19 8.06
N VAL A 298 8.95 14.09 7.47
CA VAL A 298 9.08 13.83 6.03
C VAL A 298 8.42 14.92 5.19
N VAL A 299 7.18 15.33 5.55
CA VAL A 299 6.47 16.41 4.84
C VAL A 299 7.26 17.74 4.86
N ASN A 300 7.89 18.06 5.99
CA ASN A 300 8.56 19.35 6.21
C ASN A 300 10.04 19.36 5.82
N SER A 301 10.67 18.20 5.60
CA SER A 301 12.07 18.12 5.21
C SER A 301 12.25 18.22 3.69
N ARG A 302 13.42 18.68 3.25
CA ARG A 302 13.92 18.43 1.89
C ARG A 302 14.64 17.08 1.89
N PHE A 303 14.43 16.27 0.85
CA PHE A 303 15.13 14.99 0.74
C PHE A 303 16.60 15.23 0.42
N ALA A 304 17.48 14.57 1.15
CA ALA A 304 18.91 14.57 0.83
C ALA A 304 19.15 13.79 -0.47
N ARG A 305 20.20 14.20 -1.21
CA ARG A 305 20.61 13.50 -2.43
C ARG A 305 22.08 13.12 -2.30
N VAL A 306 22.39 11.86 -2.49
CA VAL A 306 23.74 11.31 -2.35
C VAL A 306 23.99 10.27 -3.44
N SER A 307 25.17 10.31 -4.09
CA SER A 307 25.52 9.26 -5.03
C SER A 307 25.72 7.94 -4.30
N TYR A 308 25.50 6.81 -5.00
CA TYR A 308 25.78 5.49 -4.43
C TYR A 308 27.24 5.38 -3.95
N THR A 309 28.19 5.91 -4.71
CA THR A 309 29.61 5.91 -4.33
C THR A 309 29.86 6.67 -3.04
N ASP A 310 29.30 7.88 -2.91
CA ASP A 310 29.42 8.66 -1.67
C ASP A 310 28.67 7.99 -0.49
N ALA A 311 27.54 7.36 -0.76
CA ALA A 311 26.80 6.60 0.25
C ALA A 311 27.63 5.42 0.79
N ILE A 312 28.31 4.67 -0.08
CA ILE A 312 29.24 3.63 0.34
C ILE A 312 30.40 4.20 1.17
N ASP A 313 30.97 5.35 0.75
CA ASP A 313 32.01 6.02 1.52
C ASP A 313 31.54 6.48 2.92
N ILE A 314 30.31 6.92 3.05
CA ILE A 314 29.67 7.26 4.33
C ILE A 314 29.54 6.01 5.20
N LEU A 315 29.04 4.91 4.63
CA LEU A 315 28.86 3.65 5.35
C LEU A 315 30.20 3.05 5.81
N LEU A 316 31.25 3.13 4.99
CA LEU A 316 32.62 2.66 5.36
C LEU A 316 33.23 3.48 6.51
N LYS A 317 32.83 4.73 6.67
CA LYS A 317 33.30 5.64 7.73
C LYS A 317 32.40 5.63 8.98
N ALA A 318 31.30 4.86 8.96
CA ALA A 318 30.38 4.79 10.08
C ALA A 318 31.06 4.21 11.33
N ASP A 319 30.82 4.84 12.50
CA ASP A 319 31.34 4.35 13.78
C ASP A 319 30.44 3.21 14.36
N ARG A 320 30.20 2.19 13.52
CA ARG A 320 29.47 0.97 13.88
C ARG A 320 29.82 -0.18 12.94
N ALA A 321 29.68 -1.40 13.43
CA ALA A 321 29.72 -2.58 12.59
C ALA A 321 28.33 -2.85 11.99
N PHE A 322 28.32 -3.26 10.72
CA PHE A 322 27.14 -3.76 10.03
C PHE A 322 27.19 -5.29 9.94
N ASP A 323 26.02 -5.92 9.95
CA ASP A 323 25.90 -7.38 9.77
C ASP A 323 26.34 -7.81 8.36
N PHE A 324 26.08 -6.96 7.36
CA PHE A 324 26.50 -7.16 5.97
C PHE A 324 27.71 -6.28 5.66
N PRO A 325 28.83 -6.86 5.16
CA PRO A 325 30.03 -6.10 4.86
C PRO A 325 29.82 -5.03 3.78
N VAL A 326 30.28 -3.81 4.05
CA VAL A 326 30.18 -2.68 3.11
C VAL A 326 31.31 -2.73 2.08
N HIS A 327 30.99 -2.71 0.80
CA HIS A 327 31.94 -2.57 -0.29
C HIS A 327 31.24 -2.00 -1.54
N TRP A 328 31.98 -1.36 -2.42
CA TRP A 328 31.41 -0.84 -3.67
C TRP A 328 30.95 -1.99 -4.57
N GLY A 329 29.77 -1.85 -5.19
CA GLY A 329 29.13 -2.88 -6.01
C GLY A 329 28.17 -3.81 -5.26
N MET A 330 28.06 -3.69 -3.93
CA MET A 330 27.07 -4.45 -3.16
C MET A 330 25.66 -3.89 -3.33
N ASP A 331 24.65 -4.72 -3.14
CA ASP A 331 23.29 -4.28 -2.92
C ASP A 331 23.14 -3.72 -1.50
N ILE A 332 22.65 -2.48 -1.37
CA ILE A 332 22.47 -1.79 -0.05
C ILE A 332 21.37 -2.51 0.73
N GLN A 333 21.73 -3.03 1.91
CA GLN A 333 20.79 -3.76 2.77
C GLN A 333 20.03 -2.81 3.69
N THR A 334 18.89 -3.25 4.22
CA THR A 334 18.01 -2.44 5.08
C THR A 334 18.72 -1.75 6.25
N GLU A 335 19.74 -2.39 6.86
CA GLU A 335 20.51 -1.76 7.94
C GLU A 335 21.31 -0.55 7.47
N HIS A 336 21.86 -0.61 6.25
CA HIS A 336 22.58 0.49 5.61
C HIS A 336 21.63 1.63 5.23
N GLU A 337 20.47 1.28 4.64
CA GLU A 337 19.42 2.24 4.26
C GLU A 337 18.94 3.04 5.48
N ARG A 338 18.67 2.34 6.56
CA ARG A 338 18.24 2.96 7.82
C ARG A 338 19.34 3.82 8.43
N TYR A 339 20.59 3.37 8.44
CA TYR A 339 21.69 4.19 8.90
C TYR A 339 21.78 5.51 8.12
N LEU A 340 21.71 5.46 6.80
CA LEU A 340 21.74 6.66 5.96
C LEU A 340 20.56 7.59 6.29
N ALA A 341 19.33 7.08 6.31
CA ALA A 341 18.13 7.91 6.49
C ALA A 341 17.91 8.38 7.93
N GLU A 342 18.24 7.55 8.94
CA GLU A 342 17.92 7.84 10.34
C GLU A 342 19.08 8.47 11.11
N GLU A 343 20.32 7.97 10.91
CA GLU A 343 21.47 8.37 11.72
C GLU A 343 22.33 9.41 11.01
N HIS A 344 22.64 9.23 9.73
CA HIS A 344 23.55 10.13 9.01
C HIS A 344 22.85 11.40 8.54
N PHE A 345 21.76 11.31 7.78
CA PHE A 345 21.06 12.47 7.22
C PHE A 345 19.90 12.96 8.09
N GLY A 346 19.27 12.08 8.87
CA GLY A 346 18.12 12.40 9.71
C GLY A 346 16.88 12.83 8.92
N CYS A 347 16.80 12.51 7.62
CA CYS A 347 15.70 12.82 6.72
C CYS A 347 15.63 11.79 5.59
N PRO A 348 14.58 11.80 4.73
CA PRO A 348 14.57 10.95 3.54
C PRO A 348 15.75 11.23 2.62
N VAL A 349 16.29 10.17 1.99
CA VAL A 349 17.52 10.22 1.18
C VAL A 349 17.26 9.58 -0.17
N CYS A 350 17.59 10.30 -1.24
CA CYS A 350 17.68 9.75 -2.59
C CYS A 350 19.13 9.27 -2.80
N VAL A 351 19.34 7.97 -2.84
CA VAL A 351 20.62 7.38 -3.25
C VAL A 351 20.56 7.13 -4.75
N TYR A 352 21.49 7.67 -5.52
CA TYR A 352 21.40 7.63 -6.98
C TYR A 352 22.73 7.20 -7.65
N ASN A 353 22.67 6.85 -8.94
CA ASN A 353 23.81 6.36 -9.73
C ASN A 353 24.41 5.06 -9.19
N TYR A 354 23.58 4.03 -9.17
CA TYR A 354 23.96 2.68 -8.73
C TYR A 354 24.87 1.96 -9.74
N PRO A 355 25.67 0.98 -9.27
CA PRO A 355 26.42 0.10 -10.18
C PRO A 355 25.48 -0.61 -11.16
N LYS A 356 25.86 -0.64 -12.46
CA LYS A 356 25.06 -1.26 -13.52
C LYS A 356 24.78 -2.74 -13.30
N ASP A 357 25.70 -3.45 -12.62
CA ASP A 357 25.66 -4.91 -12.49
C ASP A 357 24.59 -5.40 -11.51
N ILE A 358 24.08 -4.51 -10.64
CA ILE A 358 23.03 -4.80 -9.66
C ILE A 358 21.68 -4.16 -10.01
N LYS A 359 21.52 -3.56 -11.18
CA LYS A 359 20.29 -2.87 -11.61
C LYS A 359 19.81 -3.40 -12.96
N ALA A 360 18.51 -3.18 -13.23
CA ALA A 360 17.79 -3.71 -14.37
C ALA A 360 18.32 -3.18 -15.74
N PHE A 361 18.03 -3.92 -16.81
CA PHE A 361 18.54 -3.69 -18.16
C PHE A 361 18.10 -2.37 -18.80
N TYR A 362 16.94 -1.86 -18.42
CA TYR A 362 16.30 -0.69 -19.02
C TYR A 362 16.78 0.65 -18.45
N MET A 363 17.64 0.63 -17.44
CA MET A 363 18.12 1.84 -16.79
C MET A 363 19.24 2.49 -17.61
N ARG A 364 19.19 3.82 -17.75
CA ARG A 364 20.16 4.58 -18.54
C ARG A 364 21.57 4.43 -18.00
N GLN A 365 22.49 3.95 -18.86
CA GLN A 365 23.91 3.86 -18.51
C GLN A 365 24.56 5.25 -18.48
N ASN A 366 25.27 5.55 -17.40
CA ASN A 366 26.03 6.79 -17.26
C ASN A 366 27.32 6.75 -18.11
N ASP A 367 27.86 7.93 -18.38
CA ASP A 367 29.05 8.07 -19.27
C ASP A 367 30.32 7.49 -18.64
N ASP A 368 30.31 7.17 -17.34
CA ASP A 368 31.43 6.50 -16.64
C ASP A 368 31.54 5.01 -17.01
N GLY A 369 30.53 4.44 -17.69
CA GLY A 369 30.47 3.05 -18.10
C GLY A 369 30.33 2.03 -16.96
N LYS A 370 30.16 2.49 -15.72
CA LYS A 370 30.12 1.66 -14.51
C LYS A 370 28.78 1.77 -13.77
N THR A 371 28.12 2.91 -13.87
CA THR A 371 26.87 3.20 -13.15
C THR A 371 25.70 3.40 -14.10
N VAL A 372 24.50 3.35 -13.54
CA VAL A 372 23.24 3.66 -14.22
C VAL A 372 22.50 4.75 -13.45
N ALA A 373 21.70 5.54 -14.16
CA ALA A 373 20.86 6.61 -13.59
C ALA A 373 19.64 6.02 -12.84
N ALA A 374 19.92 5.20 -11.85
CA ALA A 374 18.95 4.64 -10.92
C ALA A 374 18.87 5.49 -9.65
N VAL A 375 17.74 5.42 -8.95
CA VAL A 375 17.53 6.03 -7.63
C VAL A 375 16.70 5.12 -6.75
N ASP A 376 17.10 5.00 -5.48
CA ASP A 376 16.28 4.45 -4.41
C ASP A 376 16.02 5.55 -3.38
N ILE A 377 14.77 5.77 -3.00
CA ILE A 377 14.37 6.76 -1.98
C ILE A 377 14.16 6.03 -0.67
N LEU A 378 15.04 6.34 0.26
CA LEU A 378 15.08 5.77 1.59
C LEU A 378 14.33 6.69 2.55
N VAL A 379 13.47 6.14 3.39
CA VAL A 379 12.75 6.89 4.42
C VAL A 379 13.03 6.35 5.82
N PRO A 380 13.07 7.21 6.86
CA PRO A 380 13.26 6.77 8.24
C PRO A 380 12.19 5.74 8.67
N GLY A 381 12.59 4.68 9.33
CA GLY A 381 11.71 3.64 9.87
C GLY A 381 11.51 2.43 8.96
N ILE A 382 11.66 2.56 7.64
CA ILE A 382 11.40 1.44 6.72
C ILE A 382 12.57 1.15 5.76
N GLY A 383 13.40 2.14 5.43
CA GLY A 383 14.44 2.04 4.40
C GLY A 383 13.89 2.38 3.02
N GLU A 384 14.24 1.61 1.99
CA GLU A 384 13.76 1.80 0.62
C GLU A 384 12.23 1.75 0.53
N LEU A 385 11.63 2.82 0.02
CA LEU A 385 10.20 2.94 -0.23
C LEU A 385 9.88 3.07 -1.72
N ILE A 386 10.71 3.78 -2.48
CA ILE A 386 10.55 4.05 -3.91
C ILE A 386 11.86 3.68 -4.62
N GLY A 387 11.76 2.95 -5.72
CA GLY A 387 12.86 2.70 -6.65
C GLY A 387 12.53 3.27 -8.02
N GLY A 388 13.45 3.99 -8.65
CA GLY A 388 13.25 4.63 -9.94
C GLY A 388 14.49 4.72 -10.80
N SER A 389 14.33 5.21 -12.03
CA SER A 389 15.47 5.50 -12.91
C SER A 389 15.08 6.39 -14.08
N GLN A 390 16.06 7.07 -14.64
CA GLN A 390 15.98 7.44 -16.05
C GLN A 390 16.09 6.18 -16.90
N ARG A 391 15.31 6.11 -17.99
CA ARG A 391 15.26 4.95 -18.87
C ARG A 391 16.29 5.09 -19.98
N GLU A 392 16.82 3.96 -20.46
CA GLU A 392 17.77 3.98 -21.58
C GLU A 392 17.05 4.32 -22.89
N GLU A 393 17.31 5.48 -23.42
CA GLU A 393 16.74 6.01 -24.66
C GLU A 393 17.57 5.66 -25.90
N ARG A 394 18.84 5.27 -25.73
CA ARG A 394 19.76 4.93 -26.82
C ARG A 394 19.59 3.48 -27.22
N LEU A 395 19.11 3.25 -28.46
CA LEU A 395 18.76 1.92 -28.94
C LEU A 395 19.93 0.94 -28.90
N ASP A 396 21.09 1.37 -29.40
CA ASP A 396 22.31 0.56 -29.48
C ASP A 396 22.81 0.13 -28.08
N VAL A 397 22.72 1.02 -27.11
CA VAL A 397 23.12 0.74 -25.72
C VAL A 397 22.15 -0.24 -25.08
N LEU A 398 20.83 -0.04 -25.28
CA LEU A 398 19.79 -0.92 -24.75
C LEU A 398 19.91 -2.34 -25.35
N GLU A 399 20.09 -2.46 -26.69
CA GLU A 399 20.31 -3.75 -27.36
C GLU A 399 21.57 -4.47 -26.86
N ALA A 400 22.66 -3.71 -26.66
CA ALA A 400 23.88 -4.28 -26.10
C ALA A 400 23.68 -4.83 -24.69
N ARG A 401 22.94 -4.09 -23.85
CA ARG A 401 22.67 -4.51 -22.48
C ARG A 401 21.76 -5.74 -22.39
N ILE A 402 20.71 -5.81 -23.21
CA ILE A 402 19.84 -7.00 -23.30
C ILE A 402 20.66 -8.23 -23.70
N LYS A 403 21.57 -8.10 -24.68
CA LYS A 403 22.50 -9.18 -25.11
C LYS A 403 23.48 -9.57 -23.99
N GLU A 404 24.07 -8.59 -23.31
CA GLU A 404 25.00 -8.82 -22.19
C GLU A 404 24.37 -9.66 -21.09
N LEU A 405 23.08 -9.41 -20.78
CA LEU A 405 22.34 -10.14 -19.77
C LEU A 405 21.73 -11.47 -20.28
N GLY A 406 21.89 -11.80 -21.55
CA GLY A 406 21.37 -13.04 -22.15
C GLY A 406 19.84 -13.08 -22.25
N LEU A 407 19.18 -11.92 -22.27
CA LEU A 407 17.72 -11.83 -22.39
C LEU A 407 17.28 -12.06 -23.83
N ASP A 408 16.07 -12.60 -24.02
CA ASP A 408 15.52 -12.87 -25.34
C ASP A 408 15.05 -11.59 -26.03
N MET A 409 15.80 -11.16 -27.05
CA MET A 409 15.51 -9.97 -27.85
C MET A 409 14.11 -9.98 -28.49
N ASP A 410 13.62 -11.17 -28.88
CA ASP A 410 12.30 -11.31 -29.52
C ASP A 410 11.15 -11.03 -28.57
N SER A 411 11.36 -11.14 -27.26
CA SER A 411 10.39 -10.78 -26.23
C SER A 411 10.26 -9.28 -26.02
N TYR A 412 11.24 -8.50 -26.44
CA TYR A 412 11.30 -7.03 -26.24
C TYR A 412 11.26 -6.24 -27.55
N TRP A 413 10.94 -6.83 -28.71
CA TRP A 413 10.94 -6.18 -30.01
C TRP A 413 10.14 -4.87 -30.02
N TRP A 414 8.95 -4.88 -29.45
CA TRP A 414 8.04 -3.73 -29.35
C TRP A 414 8.58 -2.62 -28.43
N TYR A 415 9.29 -2.99 -27.36
CA TYR A 415 9.94 -2.07 -26.43
C TYR A 415 11.15 -1.39 -27.08
N LEU A 416 11.92 -2.12 -27.87
CA LEU A 416 13.03 -1.58 -28.68
C LEU A 416 12.54 -0.64 -29.76
N GLU A 417 11.37 -0.88 -30.36
CA GLU A 417 10.78 0.01 -31.36
C GLU A 417 10.46 1.40 -30.83
N LEU A 418 10.16 1.55 -29.52
CA LEU A 418 10.01 2.87 -28.90
C LEU A 418 11.26 3.73 -29.05
N ARG A 419 12.45 3.12 -29.15
CA ARG A 419 13.72 3.82 -29.34
C ARG A 419 14.01 4.14 -30.79
N LYS A 420 13.28 3.54 -31.74
CA LYS A 420 13.40 3.78 -33.18
C LYS A 420 12.51 4.92 -33.67
N TYR A 421 11.34 5.11 -33.05
CA TYR A 421 10.30 5.96 -33.57
C TYR A 421 10.09 7.20 -32.70
N GLY A 422 11.09 8.07 -32.63
CA GLY A 422 11.02 9.35 -31.94
C GLY A 422 11.22 9.26 -30.43
N THR A 423 12.27 8.55 -30.04
CA THR A 423 12.66 8.42 -28.63
C THR A 423 12.98 9.77 -27.98
N THR A 424 12.78 9.84 -26.67
CA THR A 424 13.13 10.98 -25.83
C THR A 424 13.68 10.51 -24.48
N PRO A 425 14.53 11.29 -23.78
CA PRO A 425 14.80 11.05 -22.39
C PRO A 425 13.49 10.93 -21.61
N HIS A 426 13.36 9.92 -20.79
CA HIS A 426 12.20 9.70 -19.93
C HIS A 426 12.62 8.96 -18.68
N ALA A 427 11.85 9.14 -17.62
CA ALA A 427 12.16 8.62 -16.31
C ALA A 427 10.87 8.21 -15.59
N GLY A 428 11.03 7.38 -14.58
CA GLY A 428 9.90 6.95 -13.77
C GLY A 428 10.34 6.12 -12.58
N PHE A 429 9.41 5.88 -11.68
CA PHE A 429 9.67 5.12 -10.47
C PHE A 429 8.56 4.12 -10.15
N GLY A 430 8.87 3.17 -9.28
CA GLY A 430 7.92 2.23 -8.70
C GLY A 430 7.78 2.46 -7.19
N LEU A 431 6.54 2.59 -6.72
CA LEU A 431 6.19 2.61 -5.31
C LEU A 431 5.27 1.45 -4.97
N GLY A 432 5.73 0.54 -4.12
CA GLY A 432 4.88 -0.51 -3.56
C GLY A 432 3.82 0.08 -2.63
N PHE A 433 2.54 -0.05 -3.00
CA PHE A 433 1.46 0.55 -2.23
C PHE A 433 1.37 0.00 -0.82
N GLU A 434 1.59 -1.28 -0.62
CA GLU A 434 1.60 -1.92 0.69
C GLU A 434 2.73 -1.40 1.58
N ARG A 435 3.93 -1.17 1.02
CA ARG A 435 5.03 -0.54 1.78
C ARG A 435 4.65 0.88 2.22
N LEU A 436 4.00 1.64 1.34
CA LEU A 436 3.48 2.96 1.69
C LEU A 436 2.45 2.88 2.83
N ILE A 437 1.51 1.92 2.78
CA ILE A 437 0.52 1.76 3.86
C ILE A 437 1.18 1.31 5.17
N MET A 438 2.17 0.41 5.13
CA MET A 438 2.98 0.08 6.32
C MET A 438 3.63 1.34 6.89
N TYR A 439 4.21 2.18 6.05
CA TYR A 439 4.84 3.43 6.44
C TYR A 439 3.86 4.42 7.08
N LEU A 440 2.69 4.64 6.46
CA LEU A 440 1.64 5.54 6.93
C LEU A 440 0.97 5.07 8.23
N THR A 441 0.98 3.77 8.50
CA THR A 441 0.24 3.18 9.64
C THR A 441 1.12 2.68 10.78
N GLY A 442 2.44 2.58 10.56
CA GLY A 442 3.37 1.98 11.52
C GLY A 442 3.24 0.46 11.67
N VAL A 443 2.44 -0.18 10.82
CA VAL A 443 2.26 -1.64 10.83
C VAL A 443 3.48 -2.31 10.23
N SER A 444 4.06 -3.27 10.95
CA SER A 444 5.36 -3.87 10.61
C SER A 444 5.29 -5.05 9.62
N ASN A 445 4.09 -5.53 9.25
CA ASN A 445 3.95 -6.71 8.40
C ASN A 445 2.97 -6.46 7.25
N ILE A 446 3.42 -6.73 6.03
CA ILE A 446 2.66 -6.52 4.80
C ILE A 446 1.32 -7.28 4.79
N ARG A 447 1.24 -8.45 5.47
CA ARG A 447 0.00 -9.22 5.59
C ARG A 447 -1.11 -8.47 6.33
N ASP A 448 -0.74 -7.44 7.09
CA ASP A 448 -1.67 -6.68 7.94
C ASP A 448 -2.13 -5.36 7.28
N VAL A 449 -1.62 -5.05 6.10
CA VAL A 449 -2.08 -3.92 5.27
C VAL A 449 -2.80 -4.35 3.99
N LEU A 450 -2.85 -5.66 3.73
CA LEU A 450 -3.62 -6.29 2.65
C LEU A 450 -4.97 -6.79 3.18
N PRO A 451 -6.09 -6.58 2.49
CA PRO A 451 -7.39 -7.13 2.89
C PRO A 451 -7.36 -8.66 3.04
N PHE A 452 -6.90 -9.35 2.01
CA PHE A 452 -6.74 -10.80 1.95
C PHE A 452 -5.34 -11.12 1.39
N PRO A 453 -4.32 -11.27 2.25
CA PRO A 453 -2.94 -11.42 1.79
C PRO A 453 -2.73 -12.75 1.05
N ARG A 454 -1.96 -12.67 -0.05
CA ARG A 454 -1.44 -13.82 -0.79
C ARG A 454 0.05 -13.93 -0.51
N THR A 455 0.46 -15.03 0.11
CA THR A 455 1.86 -15.27 0.47
C THR A 455 2.19 -16.75 0.27
N THR A 456 3.47 -17.08 0.30
CA THR A 456 3.91 -18.48 0.21
C THR A 456 3.13 -19.37 1.18
N GLY A 457 2.47 -20.40 0.64
CA GLY A 457 1.69 -21.37 1.41
C GLY A 457 0.33 -20.88 1.91
N SER A 458 -0.14 -19.67 1.52
CA SER A 458 -1.42 -19.11 1.98
C SER A 458 -2.15 -18.37 0.86
N ALA A 459 -3.33 -18.91 0.52
CA ALA A 459 -4.29 -18.34 -0.42
C ALA A 459 -5.73 -18.59 0.04
N GLU A 460 -5.95 -18.71 1.35
CA GLU A 460 -7.27 -18.86 1.96
C GLU A 460 -8.07 -17.55 1.82
N PHE A 461 -9.37 -17.63 1.74
CA PHE A 461 -10.35 -16.57 1.51
C PHE A 461 -10.48 -16.16 0.03
#